data_5e08f2e1eddb69d999a63391e3a102ce
#
_entry.id   5e08f2e1eddb69d999a63391e3a102ce
#
_cell.length_a   1.000
_cell.length_b   1.000
_cell.length_c   1.000
_cell.angle_alpha   90.00
_cell.angle_beta   90.00
_cell.angle_gamma   90.00
#
_symmetry.space_group_name_H-M   'P 1'
#
loop_
_entity.id
_entity.type
_entity.pdbx_description
1 polymer ?
#
loop_
_entity_poly.entity_id
_entity_poly.type
_entity_poly.pdbx_seq_one_letter_code
_entity_poly.pdbx_strand_id
1 'polypeptide(L)'
;VCPLQNQDTPNGELMVPHRYWPQDEHCQSLNIWTNKLDPEAKKPVLVWFHGGGYAAGSSIEQVAYDGVSIAKKGDSILVSVNHRLNILGYLDLSPFGEKYKNSANAGHADMVAALQWVHDNIALFGGDPENVTIFGQSGGGMKVTDLMQIPSADGLFQKGLVMSGVMEGDPLGAGEKDGTEIVTAMMKELGFDDVVQLETVPYPQLAAAYAKVSP
;
A
#
# COMPACT_ATOMS: atom_id res chain seq x y z
N VAL A 1 -3.45 9.53 6.44
CA VAL A 1 -2.66 8.52 5.70
C VAL A 1 -2.28 7.39 6.63
N CYS A 2 -1.83 6.26 6.09
CA CYS A 2 -1.37 5.14 6.91
C CYS A 2 -0.11 5.52 7.68
N PRO A 3 0.07 5.00 8.91
CA PRO A 3 1.32 5.14 9.63
C PRO A 3 2.49 4.66 8.77
N LEU A 4 3.54 5.44 8.74
CA LEU A 4 4.70 5.20 7.88
C LEU A 4 6.00 5.32 8.68
N GLN A 5 7.04 4.64 8.21
CA GLN A 5 8.40 4.88 8.66
C GLN A 5 8.94 6.09 7.91
N ASN A 6 9.54 7.04 8.64
CA ASN A 6 10.15 8.18 8.01
C ASN A 6 11.42 7.75 7.28
N GLN A 7 11.44 7.93 5.97
CA GLN A 7 12.58 7.65 5.09
C GLN A 7 13.22 8.92 4.52
N ASP A 8 12.73 10.07 4.98
CA ASP A 8 13.17 11.35 4.43
C ASP A 8 14.61 11.68 4.85
N THR A 9 15.37 12.10 3.87
CA THR A 9 16.69 12.67 4.08
C THR A 9 16.68 14.14 3.64
N PRO A 10 17.53 15.02 4.20
CA PRO A 10 17.58 16.42 3.80
C PRO A 10 17.73 16.62 2.29
N ASN A 11 18.51 15.79 1.62
CA ASN A 11 18.68 15.84 0.17
C ASN A 11 17.45 15.32 -0.58
N GLY A 12 16.79 14.30 -0.05
CA GLY A 12 15.52 13.78 -0.60
C GLY A 12 14.43 14.83 -0.59
N GLU A 13 14.26 15.52 0.53
CA GLU A 13 13.28 16.60 0.68
C GLU A 13 13.55 17.82 -0.23
N LEU A 14 14.81 18.11 -0.50
CA LEU A 14 15.16 19.19 -1.42
C LEU A 14 14.80 18.86 -2.87
N MET A 15 14.96 17.60 -3.27
CA MET A 15 14.76 17.16 -4.65
C MET A 15 13.31 16.76 -4.94
N VAL A 16 12.65 16.14 -3.96
CA VAL A 16 11.27 15.64 -4.06
C VAL A 16 10.55 15.94 -2.74
N PRO A 17 10.05 17.18 -2.55
CA PRO A 17 9.39 17.55 -1.31
C PRO A 17 8.15 16.71 -1.03
N HIS A 18 8.07 16.17 0.17
CA HIS A 18 6.91 15.43 0.65
C HIS A 18 5.94 16.32 1.41
N ARG A 19 4.66 15.94 1.35
CA ARG A 19 3.62 16.53 2.18
C ARG A 19 3.38 15.63 3.36
N TYR A 20 3.46 16.17 4.56
CA TYR A 20 3.22 15.45 5.81
C TYR A 20 1.76 15.59 6.21
N TRP A 21 1.08 14.47 6.33
CA TRP A 21 -0.33 14.40 6.69
C TRP A 21 -0.50 13.68 8.02
N PRO A 22 -1.56 13.95 8.78
CA PRO A 22 -1.89 13.16 9.96
C PRO A 22 -1.95 11.67 9.62
N GLN A 23 -1.35 10.86 10.50
CA GLN A 23 -1.32 9.41 10.36
C GLN A 23 -2.34 8.78 11.29
N ASP A 24 -3.03 7.74 10.82
CA ASP A 24 -4.02 7.00 11.59
C ASP A 24 -4.04 5.54 11.13
N GLU A 25 -4.37 4.63 12.02
CA GLU A 25 -4.50 3.20 11.70
C GLU A 25 -5.71 2.94 10.79
N HIS A 26 -6.77 3.76 10.89
CA HIS A 26 -7.91 3.77 9.97
C HIS A 26 -7.57 4.56 8.70
N CYS A 27 -6.73 4.00 7.87
CA CYS A 27 -6.06 4.73 6.81
C CYS A 27 -6.37 4.24 5.39
N GLN A 28 -6.98 3.07 5.26
CA GLN A 28 -7.33 2.52 3.95
C GLN A 28 -8.32 3.45 3.27
N SER A 29 -7.89 4.03 2.16
CA SER A 29 -8.68 5.00 1.41
C SER A 29 -8.18 5.11 -0.02
N LEU A 30 -8.99 5.67 -0.87
CA LEU A 30 -8.59 6.01 -2.22
C LEU A 30 -9.09 7.41 -2.59
N ASN A 31 -8.41 8.06 -3.53
CA ASN A 31 -8.82 9.32 -4.12
C ASN A 31 -9.11 9.10 -5.60
N ILE A 32 -10.10 9.80 -6.12
CA ILE A 32 -10.52 9.69 -7.51
C ILE A 32 -10.51 11.08 -8.14
N TRP A 33 -9.84 11.20 -9.28
CA TRP A 33 -9.89 12.40 -10.13
C TRP A 33 -10.56 12.06 -11.45
N THR A 34 -11.65 12.76 -11.74
CA THR A 34 -12.34 12.71 -13.03
C THR A 34 -12.71 14.14 -13.45
N ASN A 35 -12.74 14.41 -14.75
CA ASN A 35 -13.15 15.71 -15.26
C ASN A 35 -14.67 15.85 -15.41
N LYS A 36 -15.42 14.73 -15.36
CA LYS A 36 -16.87 14.71 -15.48
C LYS A 36 -17.42 13.43 -14.87
N LEU A 37 -18.46 13.54 -14.08
CA LEU A 37 -19.26 12.40 -13.62
C LEU A 37 -20.27 12.03 -14.72
N ASP A 38 -19.93 11.02 -15.51
CA ASP A 38 -20.75 10.54 -16.62
C ASP A 38 -20.59 9.02 -16.73
N PRO A 39 -21.51 8.23 -16.18
CA PRO A 39 -21.41 6.77 -16.18
C PRO A 39 -21.28 6.12 -17.56
N GLU A 40 -21.74 6.82 -18.62
CA GLU A 40 -21.65 6.33 -20.00
C GLU A 40 -20.31 6.63 -20.69
N ALA A 41 -19.43 7.40 -20.04
CA ALA A 41 -18.21 7.88 -20.68
C ALA A 41 -17.16 6.78 -20.91
N LYS A 42 -17.16 5.71 -20.10
CA LYS A 42 -16.25 4.53 -20.20
C LYS A 42 -14.79 4.93 -20.38
N LYS A 43 -14.30 5.84 -19.51
CA LYS A 43 -12.94 6.35 -19.57
C LYS A 43 -11.93 5.31 -19.08
N PRO A 44 -10.69 5.31 -19.64
CA PRO A 44 -9.60 4.54 -19.08
C PRO A 44 -9.37 4.90 -17.60
N VAL A 45 -9.09 3.91 -16.79
CA VAL A 45 -8.82 4.05 -15.36
C VAL A 45 -7.36 3.74 -15.09
N LEU A 46 -6.68 4.65 -14.41
CA LEU A 46 -5.30 4.53 -13.99
C LEU A 46 -5.27 4.43 -12.46
N VAL A 47 -4.75 3.34 -11.90
CA VAL A 47 -4.67 3.13 -10.45
C VAL A 47 -3.21 3.24 -10.01
N TRP A 48 -2.92 4.27 -9.21
CA TRP A 48 -1.60 4.57 -8.71
C TRP A 48 -1.31 3.90 -7.38
N PHE A 49 -0.18 3.17 -7.33
CA PHE A 49 0.43 2.68 -6.10
C PHE A 49 1.72 3.46 -5.84
N HIS A 50 1.79 4.15 -4.68
CA HIS A 50 2.93 4.99 -4.31
C HIS A 50 4.20 4.18 -3.99
N GLY A 51 5.35 4.84 -4.08
CA GLY A 51 6.65 4.28 -3.70
C GLY A 51 6.89 4.23 -2.19
N GLY A 52 8.16 4.20 -1.78
CA GLY A 52 8.55 4.09 -0.36
C GLY A 52 8.63 2.65 0.15
N GLY A 53 8.90 1.70 -0.74
CA GLY A 53 8.90 0.27 -0.41
C GLY A 53 7.52 -0.17 0.09
N TYR A 54 7.53 -0.96 1.16
CA TYR A 54 6.33 -1.35 1.91
C TYR A 54 6.26 -0.64 3.27
N ALA A 55 7.13 0.34 3.51
CA ALA A 55 7.34 0.94 4.81
C ALA A 55 6.88 2.39 4.93
N ALA A 56 6.86 3.13 3.82
CA ALA A 56 6.60 4.57 3.79
C ALA A 56 5.76 4.97 2.58
N GLY A 57 5.42 6.25 2.51
CA GLY A 57 4.69 6.83 1.41
C GLY A 57 3.19 6.97 1.66
N SER A 58 2.53 7.70 0.78
CA SER A 58 1.07 7.81 0.74
C SER A 58 0.56 8.19 -0.65
N SER A 59 -0.73 8.02 -0.85
CA SER A 59 -1.40 8.36 -2.12
C SER A 59 -1.40 9.85 -2.46
N ILE A 60 -1.04 10.71 -1.52
CA ILE A 60 -1.13 12.18 -1.63
C ILE A 60 0.14 12.91 -1.16
N GLU A 61 1.22 12.20 -0.88
CA GLU A 61 2.45 12.80 -0.32
C GLU A 61 3.16 13.76 -1.28
N GLN A 62 3.08 13.51 -2.58
CA GLN A 62 3.78 14.30 -3.59
C GLN A 62 2.81 15.03 -4.51
N VAL A 63 3.20 16.23 -4.95
CA VAL A 63 2.43 17.02 -5.92
C VAL A 63 2.24 16.24 -7.24
N ALA A 64 3.21 15.40 -7.60
CA ALA A 64 3.16 14.56 -8.80
C ALA A 64 2.02 13.54 -8.79
N TYR A 65 1.49 13.21 -7.62
CA TYR A 65 0.38 12.24 -7.48
C TYR A 65 -1.00 12.89 -7.67
N ASP A 66 -1.05 14.22 -7.85
CA ASP A 66 -2.29 14.94 -8.15
C ASP A 66 -2.81 14.57 -9.55
N GLY A 67 -4.02 14.03 -9.59
CA GLY A 67 -4.64 13.51 -10.81
C GLY A 67 -5.26 14.54 -11.72
N VAL A 68 -5.24 15.84 -11.38
CA VAL A 68 -5.93 16.89 -12.16
C VAL A 68 -5.46 16.93 -13.61
N SER A 69 -4.15 16.84 -13.84
CA SER A 69 -3.60 16.87 -15.20
C SER A 69 -4.00 15.63 -16.00
N ILE A 70 -3.97 14.45 -15.39
CA ILE A 70 -4.37 13.18 -16.01
C ILE A 70 -5.86 13.23 -16.37
N ALA A 71 -6.71 13.64 -15.44
CA ALA A 71 -8.14 13.73 -15.68
C ALA A 71 -8.51 14.75 -16.75
N LYS A 72 -7.87 15.94 -16.76
CA LYS A 72 -8.22 17.02 -17.71
C LYS A 72 -7.62 16.83 -19.09
N LYS A 73 -6.34 16.41 -19.19
CA LYS A 73 -5.63 16.32 -20.47
C LYS A 73 -5.67 14.92 -21.07
N GLY A 74 -5.69 13.89 -20.23
CA GLY A 74 -5.70 12.50 -20.65
C GLY A 74 -7.08 11.91 -20.88
N ASP A 75 -8.14 12.67 -20.52
CA ASP A 75 -9.53 12.19 -20.51
C ASP A 75 -9.71 10.80 -19.89
N SER A 76 -9.04 10.61 -18.77
CA SER A 76 -8.97 9.37 -18.03
C SER A 76 -9.27 9.60 -16.55
N ILE A 77 -9.52 8.54 -15.82
CA ILE A 77 -9.69 8.61 -14.36
C ILE A 77 -8.38 8.19 -13.71
N LEU A 78 -7.90 8.99 -12.74
CA LEU A 78 -6.86 8.57 -11.83
C LEU A 78 -7.47 8.17 -10.50
N VAL A 79 -7.05 7.02 -10.00
CA VAL A 79 -7.30 6.54 -8.63
C VAL A 79 -5.95 6.40 -7.94
N SER A 80 -5.79 6.96 -6.74
CA SER A 80 -4.61 6.73 -5.91
C SER A 80 -5.00 6.08 -4.59
N VAL A 81 -4.21 5.10 -4.15
CA VAL A 81 -4.58 4.18 -3.07
C VAL A 81 -3.68 4.36 -1.86
N ASN A 82 -4.29 4.49 -0.66
CA ASN A 82 -3.63 4.27 0.63
C ASN A 82 -3.93 2.86 1.12
N HIS A 83 -2.88 2.13 1.45
CA HIS A 83 -2.94 0.78 2.01
C HIS A 83 -2.02 0.71 3.24
N ARG A 84 -2.22 -0.26 4.11
CA ARG A 84 -1.36 -0.44 5.28
C ARG A 84 0.09 -0.72 4.89
N LEU A 85 0.98 -0.17 5.68
CA LEU A 85 2.43 -0.22 5.49
C LEU A 85 3.11 -0.81 6.73
N ASN A 86 4.40 -1.09 6.60
CA ASN A 86 5.29 -1.54 7.68
C ASN A 86 4.66 -2.67 8.53
N ILE A 87 4.79 -2.62 9.84
CA ILE A 87 4.26 -3.67 10.73
C ILE A 87 2.74 -3.84 10.68
N LEU A 88 1.98 -2.80 10.28
CA LEU A 88 0.52 -2.91 10.12
C LEU A 88 0.13 -3.67 8.85
N GLY A 89 0.97 -3.62 7.83
CA GLY A 89 0.72 -4.25 6.55
C GLY A 89 1.41 -5.60 6.35
N TYR A 90 2.55 -5.81 7.05
CA TYR A 90 3.48 -6.87 6.67
C TYR A 90 4.14 -7.62 7.84
N LEU A 91 3.78 -7.34 9.10
CA LEU A 91 4.27 -8.15 10.22
C LEU A 91 3.67 -9.55 10.17
N ASP A 92 4.54 -10.56 10.11
CA ASP A 92 4.11 -11.95 10.06
C ASP A 92 3.76 -12.47 11.47
N LEU A 93 2.48 -12.61 11.73
CA LEU A 93 1.93 -13.23 12.94
C LEU A 93 1.44 -14.66 12.68
N SER A 94 1.61 -15.20 11.47
CA SER A 94 1.08 -16.51 11.10
C SER A 94 1.54 -17.66 11.99
N PRO A 95 2.78 -17.66 12.56
CA PRO A 95 3.20 -18.69 13.50
C PRO A 95 2.41 -18.72 14.80
N PHE A 96 1.66 -17.66 15.12
CA PHE A 96 0.94 -17.54 16.38
C PHE A 96 -0.53 -17.97 16.29
N GLY A 97 -0.97 -18.50 15.17
CA GLY A 97 -2.26 -19.14 15.03
C GLY A 97 -3.01 -18.84 13.73
N GLU A 98 -4.00 -19.68 13.44
CA GLU A 98 -4.79 -19.65 12.20
C GLU A 98 -5.46 -18.27 11.94
N LYS A 99 -5.85 -17.56 12.99
CA LYS A 99 -6.40 -16.20 12.91
C LYS A 99 -5.47 -15.25 12.15
N TYR A 100 -4.16 -15.47 12.26
CA TYR A 100 -3.13 -14.56 11.75
C TYR A 100 -2.49 -15.03 10.43
N LYS A 101 -2.96 -16.10 9.83
CA LYS A 101 -2.34 -16.75 8.65
C LYS A 101 -2.06 -15.80 7.47
N ASN A 102 -2.78 -14.69 7.37
CA ASN A 102 -2.63 -13.71 6.29
C ASN A 102 -2.02 -12.38 6.76
N SER A 103 -1.50 -12.29 7.97
CA SER A 103 -1.03 -11.04 8.57
C SER A 103 0.12 -10.40 7.76
N ALA A 104 1.07 -11.20 7.30
CA ALA A 104 2.17 -10.74 6.45
C ALA A 104 1.74 -10.13 5.11
N ASN A 105 0.50 -10.33 4.71
CA ASN A 105 -0.06 -9.87 3.43
C ASN A 105 -1.20 -8.86 3.59
N ALA A 106 -1.36 -8.27 4.77
CA ALA A 106 -2.47 -7.35 5.02
C ALA A 106 -2.42 -6.11 4.11
N GLY A 107 -1.23 -5.57 3.81
CA GLY A 107 -1.07 -4.48 2.85
C GLY A 107 -1.43 -4.89 1.41
N HIS A 108 -1.09 -6.10 1.00
CA HIS A 108 -1.50 -6.65 -0.30
C HIS A 108 -3.01 -6.85 -0.37
N ALA A 109 -3.63 -7.36 0.70
CA ALA A 109 -5.08 -7.52 0.76
C ALA A 109 -5.82 -6.17 0.64
N ASP A 110 -5.27 -5.09 1.22
CA ASP A 110 -5.80 -3.74 1.07
C ASP A 110 -5.77 -3.28 -0.39
N MET A 111 -4.67 -3.55 -1.11
CA MET A 111 -4.53 -3.19 -2.52
C MET A 111 -5.52 -3.98 -3.40
N VAL A 112 -5.69 -5.27 -3.14
CA VAL A 112 -6.71 -6.09 -3.84
C VAL A 112 -8.10 -5.57 -3.55
N ALA A 113 -8.41 -5.24 -2.29
CA ALA A 113 -9.71 -4.66 -1.92
C ALA A 113 -9.97 -3.32 -2.61
N ALA A 114 -8.94 -2.48 -2.76
CA ALA A 114 -9.05 -1.23 -3.52
C ALA A 114 -9.35 -1.48 -5.01
N LEU A 115 -8.68 -2.47 -5.62
CA LEU A 115 -8.95 -2.84 -7.01
C LEU A 115 -10.35 -3.44 -7.17
N GLN A 116 -10.81 -4.27 -6.23
CA GLN A 116 -12.19 -4.78 -6.23
C GLN A 116 -13.19 -3.63 -6.12
N TRP A 117 -12.91 -2.66 -5.25
CA TRP A 117 -13.76 -1.48 -5.14
C TRP A 117 -13.81 -0.68 -6.45
N VAL A 118 -12.67 -0.51 -7.13
CA VAL A 118 -12.60 0.14 -8.45
C VAL A 118 -13.44 -0.63 -9.46
N HIS A 119 -13.26 -1.94 -9.56
CA HIS A 119 -14.06 -2.80 -10.45
C HIS A 119 -15.57 -2.61 -10.23
N ASP A 120 -16.03 -2.60 -8.99
CA ASP A 120 -17.45 -2.58 -8.66
C ASP A 120 -18.08 -1.18 -8.77
N ASN A 121 -17.28 -0.10 -8.67
CA ASN A 121 -17.84 1.25 -8.48
C ASN A 121 -17.37 2.29 -9.50
N ILE A 122 -16.26 2.08 -10.21
CA ILE A 122 -15.64 3.15 -11.00
C ILE A 122 -16.52 3.62 -12.16
N ALA A 123 -17.44 2.79 -12.63
CA ALA A 123 -18.40 3.17 -13.65
C ALA A 123 -19.28 4.35 -13.21
N LEU A 124 -19.61 4.47 -11.92
CA LEU A 124 -20.35 5.60 -11.36
C LEU A 124 -19.60 6.94 -11.51
N PHE A 125 -18.29 6.87 -11.64
CA PHE A 125 -17.40 8.03 -11.84
C PHE A 125 -17.04 8.25 -13.32
N GLY A 126 -17.62 7.45 -14.23
CA GLY A 126 -17.37 7.50 -15.67
C GLY A 126 -16.20 6.64 -16.15
N GLY A 127 -15.68 5.73 -15.32
CA GLY A 127 -14.60 4.82 -15.67
C GLY A 127 -15.10 3.51 -16.28
N ASP A 128 -14.22 2.86 -17.03
CA ASP A 128 -14.43 1.53 -17.58
C ASP A 128 -13.70 0.50 -16.70
N PRO A 129 -14.42 -0.35 -15.96
CA PRO A 129 -13.80 -1.39 -15.13
C PRO A 129 -13.04 -2.44 -15.96
N GLU A 130 -13.34 -2.56 -17.27
CA GLU A 130 -12.64 -3.45 -18.20
C GLU A 130 -11.42 -2.78 -18.86
N ASN A 131 -11.09 -1.54 -18.47
CA ASN A 131 -9.94 -0.81 -19.00
C ASN A 131 -9.14 -0.14 -17.88
N VAL A 132 -8.69 -0.95 -16.93
CA VAL A 132 -7.91 -0.56 -15.76
C VAL A 132 -6.43 -0.83 -15.99
N THR A 133 -5.61 0.20 -15.77
CA THR A 133 -4.15 0.09 -15.76
C THR A 133 -3.65 0.37 -14.35
N ILE A 134 -2.96 -0.57 -13.74
CA ILE A 134 -2.25 -0.36 -12.49
C ILE A 134 -0.84 0.15 -12.77
N PHE A 135 -0.34 1.10 -11.99
CA PHE A 135 1.02 1.62 -12.20
C PHE A 135 1.63 2.13 -10.89
N GLY A 136 2.96 2.13 -10.83
CA GLY A 136 3.69 2.56 -9.66
C GLY A 136 5.19 2.70 -9.91
N GLN A 137 5.86 3.47 -9.07
CA GLN A 137 7.30 3.72 -9.14
C GLN A 137 8.01 3.22 -7.89
N SER A 138 9.23 2.68 -8.02
CA SER A 138 10.01 2.13 -6.90
C SER A 138 9.21 1.04 -6.17
N GLY A 139 9.01 1.15 -4.86
CA GLY A 139 8.11 0.25 -4.12
C GLY A 139 6.70 0.15 -4.69
N GLY A 140 6.20 1.20 -5.38
CA GLY A 140 4.94 1.13 -6.13
C GLY A 140 5.01 0.21 -7.34
N GLY A 141 6.15 0.20 -8.04
CA GLY A 141 6.40 -0.76 -9.11
C GLY A 141 6.50 -2.20 -8.60
N MET A 142 7.10 -2.42 -7.42
CA MET A 142 7.12 -3.73 -6.74
C MET A 142 5.69 -4.20 -6.46
N LYS A 143 4.84 -3.35 -5.89
CA LYS A 143 3.42 -3.63 -5.63
C LYS A 143 2.65 -4.02 -6.90
N VAL A 144 2.92 -3.35 -8.02
CA VAL A 144 2.35 -3.74 -9.32
C VAL A 144 2.82 -5.14 -9.72
N THR A 145 4.10 -5.45 -9.55
CA THR A 145 4.66 -6.78 -9.84
C THR A 145 4.03 -7.85 -8.96
N ASP A 146 3.83 -7.56 -7.67
CA ASP A 146 3.17 -8.49 -6.74
C ASP A 146 1.71 -8.74 -7.14
N LEU A 147 0.95 -7.66 -7.43
CA LEU A 147 -0.45 -7.77 -7.83
C LEU A 147 -0.64 -8.62 -9.10
N MET A 148 0.34 -8.63 -10.01
CA MET A 148 0.33 -9.49 -11.19
C MET A 148 0.51 -10.99 -10.85
N GLN A 149 0.90 -11.32 -9.62
CA GLN A 149 1.13 -12.68 -9.15
C GLN A 149 0.09 -13.14 -8.12
N ILE A 150 -0.77 -12.25 -7.66
CA ILE A 150 -1.80 -12.53 -6.64
C ILE A 150 -3.08 -13.01 -7.33
N PRO A 151 -3.50 -14.29 -7.16
CA PRO A 151 -4.68 -14.83 -7.84
C PRO A 151 -5.98 -14.08 -7.54
N SER A 152 -6.12 -13.50 -6.35
CA SER A 152 -7.31 -12.72 -5.99
C SER A 152 -7.38 -11.34 -6.68
N ALA A 153 -6.33 -10.93 -7.40
CA ALA A 153 -6.33 -9.73 -8.24
C ALA A 153 -6.65 -10.03 -9.71
N ASP A 154 -6.81 -11.30 -10.08
CA ASP A 154 -7.12 -11.70 -11.45
C ASP A 154 -8.43 -11.08 -11.92
N GLY A 155 -8.39 -10.46 -13.11
CA GLY A 155 -9.54 -9.79 -13.72
C GLY A 155 -9.82 -8.38 -13.21
N LEU A 156 -9.16 -7.92 -12.13
CA LEU A 156 -9.39 -6.57 -11.58
C LEU A 156 -8.63 -5.46 -12.32
N PHE A 157 -7.70 -5.83 -13.18
CA PHE A 157 -6.97 -4.91 -14.08
C PHE A 157 -6.54 -5.64 -15.35
N GLN A 158 -6.30 -4.89 -16.42
CA GLN A 158 -5.93 -5.43 -17.73
C GLN A 158 -4.51 -5.08 -18.14
N LYS A 159 -3.90 -4.07 -17.50
CA LYS A 159 -2.57 -3.56 -17.86
C LYS A 159 -1.79 -3.19 -16.60
N GLY A 160 -0.46 -3.37 -16.66
CA GLY A 160 0.47 -2.94 -15.61
C GLY A 160 1.62 -2.11 -16.19
N LEU A 161 2.00 -1.03 -15.52
CA LEU A 161 3.19 -0.25 -15.82
C LEU A 161 4.08 -0.20 -14.57
N VAL A 162 5.20 -0.89 -14.65
CA VAL A 162 6.19 -0.97 -13.57
C VAL A 162 7.32 0.02 -13.87
N MET A 163 7.53 0.97 -12.95
CA MET A 163 8.62 1.93 -13.03
C MET A 163 9.61 1.67 -11.89
N SER A 164 10.82 1.17 -12.24
CA SER A 164 11.90 0.91 -11.27
C SER A 164 11.48 0.01 -10.10
N GLY A 165 10.70 -1.03 -10.36
CA GLY A 165 10.14 -1.92 -9.34
C GLY A 165 10.29 -3.41 -9.67
N VAL A 166 11.04 -3.77 -10.70
CA VAL A 166 11.39 -5.17 -10.96
C VAL A 166 12.69 -5.48 -10.22
N MET A 167 12.65 -6.49 -9.37
CA MET A 167 13.81 -6.97 -8.63
C MET A 167 13.94 -8.48 -8.85
N GLU A 168 15.16 -8.94 -9.07
CA GLU A 168 15.44 -10.38 -9.19
C GLU A 168 15.76 -10.96 -7.81
N GLY A 169 15.27 -12.17 -7.57
CA GLY A 169 15.49 -12.90 -6.33
C GLY A 169 14.70 -12.36 -5.13
N ASP A 170 15.29 -12.49 -3.94
CA ASP A 170 14.77 -11.93 -2.69
C ASP A 170 15.62 -10.74 -2.22
N PRO A 171 15.40 -9.56 -2.80
CA PRO A 171 16.23 -8.39 -2.52
C PRO A 171 16.06 -7.82 -1.11
N LEU A 172 15.02 -8.23 -0.41
CA LEU A 172 14.75 -7.80 0.96
C LEU A 172 15.25 -8.81 2.00
N GLY A 173 15.76 -9.97 1.56
CA GLY A 173 16.27 -11.02 2.43
C GLY A 173 15.20 -11.63 3.35
N ALA A 174 13.93 -11.56 2.92
CA ALA A 174 12.79 -12.02 3.72
C ALA A 174 12.54 -13.54 3.59
N GLY A 175 13.23 -14.21 2.66
CA GLY A 175 12.82 -15.48 2.06
C GLY A 175 12.77 -16.73 2.92
N GLU A 176 13.23 -16.76 4.16
CA GLU A 176 13.19 -17.96 5.01
C GLU A 176 12.87 -17.70 6.48
N LYS A 177 12.73 -16.45 6.89
CA LYS A 177 12.43 -16.11 8.29
C LYS A 177 10.96 -15.76 8.43
N ASP A 178 10.26 -16.56 9.21
CA ASP A 178 8.93 -16.19 9.66
C ASP A 178 8.99 -15.11 10.76
N GLY A 179 7.84 -14.59 11.14
CA GLY A 179 7.74 -13.52 12.16
C GLY A 179 8.02 -13.97 13.60
N THR A 180 8.35 -15.25 13.85
CA THR A 180 8.43 -15.80 15.21
C THR A 180 9.42 -15.03 16.09
N GLU A 181 10.64 -14.81 15.61
CA GLU A 181 11.68 -14.15 16.40
C GLU A 181 11.34 -12.70 16.70
N ILE A 182 10.94 -11.95 15.68
CA ILE A 182 10.64 -10.51 15.81
C ILE A 182 9.41 -10.27 16.68
N VAL A 183 8.33 -11.04 16.49
CA VAL A 183 7.10 -10.92 17.26
C VAL A 183 7.32 -11.32 18.71
N THR A 184 8.06 -12.41 18.96
CA THR A 184 8.42 -12.81 20.34
C THR A 184 9.24 -11.74 21.04
N ALA A 185 10.20 -11.12 20.34
CA ALA A 185 10.99 -10.03 20.90
C ALA A 185 10.14 -8.78 21.18
N MET A 186 9.20 -8.43 20.29
CA MET A 186 8.24 -7.34 20.52
C MET A 186 7.34 -7.61 21.73
N MET A 187 6.81 -8.82 21.86
CA MET A 187 5.99 -9.20 23.02
C MET A 187 6.79 -9.07 24.31
N LYS A 188 8.03 -9.55 24.33
CA LYS A 188 8.93 -9.42 25.49
C LYS A 188 9.21 -7.96 25.84
N GLU A 189 9.47 -7.10 24.85
CA GLU A 189 9.70 -5.67 25.06
C GLU A 189 8.47 -4.96 25.67
N LEU A 190 7.27 -5.40 25.25
CA LEU A 190 5.99 -4.86 25.73
C LEU A 190 5.51 -5.52 27.05
N GLY A 191 6.18 -6.58 27.51
CA GLY A 191 5.78 -7.31 28.72
C GLY A 191 4.54 -8.19 28.50
N PHE A 192 4.34 -8.73 27.31
CA PHE A 192 3.19 -9.55 26.94
C PHE A 192 3.53 -11.04 26.88
N ASP A 193 2.58 -11.86 27.28
CA ASP A 193 2.67 -13.33 27.24
C ASP A 193 1.81 -13.95 26.12
N ASP A 194 0.91 -13.16 25.50
CA ASP A 194 0.01 -13.61 24.45
C ASP A 194 -0.01 -12.60 23.29
N VAL A 195 0.10 -13.12 22.07
CA VAL A 195 0.09 -12.34 20.82
C VAL A 195 -1.19 -11.50 20.66
N VAL A 196 -2.31 -11.97 21.21
CA VAL A 196 -3.61 -11.25 21.20
C VAL A 196 -3.49 -9.86 21.84
N GLN A 197 -2.57 -9.68 22.77
CA GLN A 197 -2.35 -8.38 23.43
C GLN A 197 -1.81 -7.32 22.45
N LEU A 198 -1.12 -7.74 21.37
CA LEU A 198 -0.66 -6.81 20.34
C LEU A 198 -1.80 -6.15 19.55
N GLU A 199 -2.97 -6.78 19.47
CA GLU A 199 -4.12 -6.28 18.68
C GLU A 199 -4.70 -4.97 19.22
N THR A 200 -4.46 -4.66 20.48
CA THR A 200 -5.02 -3.47 21.15
C THR A 200 -3.97 -2.42 21.49
N VAL A 201 -2.72 -2.67 21.14
CA VAL A 201 -1.62 -1.72 21.38
C VAL A 201 -1.66 -0.61 20.33
N PRO A 202 -1.71 0.67 20.72
CA PRO A 202 -1.64 1.77 19.78
C PRO A 202 -0.37 1.72 18.91
N TYR A 203 -0.49 2.04 17.62
CA TYR A 203 0.60 1.98 16.67
C TYR A 203 1.92 2.62 17.15
N PRO A 204 1.95 3.81 17.81
CA PRO A 204 3.21 4.39 18.27
C PRO A 204 3.99 3.48 19.22
N GLN A 205 3.29 2.70 20.05
CA GLN A 205 3.93 1.76 20.98
C GLN A 205 4.42 0.50 20.23
N LEU A 206 3.62 -0.01 19.29
CA LEU A 206 4.05 -1.13 18.42
C LEU A 206 5.28 -0.75 17.60
N ALA A 207 5.28 0.44 16.99
CA ALA A 207 6.40 0.95 16.21
C ALA A 207 7.66 1.13 17.05
N ALA A 208 7.51 1.65 18.28
CA ALA A 208 8.63 1.80 19.21
C ALA A 208 9.21 0.44 19.65
N ALA A 209 8.36 -0.54 19.94
CA ALA A 209 8.80 -1.89 20.26
C ALA A 209 9.52 -2.54 19.07
N TYR A 210 8.93 -2.44 17.88
CA TYR A 210 9.55 -2.95 16.65
C TYR A 210 10.92 -2.33 16.39
N ALA A 211 11.04 -1.00 16.48
CA ALA A 211 12.31 -0.29 16.25
C ALA A 211 13.42 -0.69 17.22
N LYS A 212 13.10 -1.17 18.44
CA LYS A 212 14.09 -1.65 19.41
C LYS A 212 14.58 -3.06 19.11
N VAL A 213 13.76 -3.89 18.45
CA VAL A 213 14.03 -5.33 18.28
C VAL A 213 14.34 -5.69 16.81
N SER A 214 13.98 -4.83 15.85
CA SER A 214 14.38 -5.03 14.46
C SER A 214 15.86 -4.70 14.28
N PRO A 215 16.59 -5.50 13.49
CA PRO A 215 18.03 -5.32 13.26
C PRO A 215 18.38 -4.00 12.52
#